data_2dbd9d9613f975c7e9ce6c6d88d69657
#
_entry.id   2dbd9d9613f975c7e9ce6c6d88d69657
#
_cell.length_a   1.000
_cell.length_b   1.000
_cell.length_c   1.000
_cell.angle_alpha   90.00
_cell.angle_beta   90.00
_cell.angle_gamma   90.00
#
_symmetry.space_group_name_H-M   'P 1'
#
loop_
_entity.id
_entity.type
_entity.pdbx_description
1 polymer ?
#
loop_
_entity_poly.entity_id
_entity_poly.type
_entity_poly.pdbx_seq_one_letter_code
_entity_poly.pdbx_strand_id
1 'polypeptide(L)'
;MNTATLSLAEQIHRRLAEKLHTTLLEVIDESHLHAGHAGASPTGLGSHLRVKIASPLFTTVSRVQRHRLVYDSVQDFIDQGLHALAIEVI
;
A
#
# COMPACT_ATOMS: atom_id res chain seq x y z
N MET A 1 2.50 12.81 -19.39
CA MET A 1 2.54 11.45 -18.82
C MET A 1 1.12 10.97 -18.57
N ASN A 2 0.84 9.76 -18.97
CA ASN A 2 -0.49 9.20 -18.83
C ASN A 2 -0.62 8.43 -17.51
N THR A 3 -1.40 8.96 -16.56
CA THR A 3 -1.60 8.34 -15.26
C THR A 3 -2.34 7.00 -15.34
N ALA A 4 -3.08 6.75 -16.43
CA ALA A 4 -3.80 5.50 -16.64
C ALA A 4 -2.85 4.30 -16.79
N THR A 5 -1.56 4.53 -17.04
CA THR A 5 -0.57 3.46 -17.17
C THR A 5 0.11 3.10 -15.85
N LEU A 6 -0.18 3.83 -14.75
CA LEU A 6 0.41 3.51 -13.46
C LEU A 6 -0.16 2.21 -12.91
N SER A 7 0.72 1.34 -12.41
CA SER A 7 0.30 0.15 -11.69
C SER A 7 -0.39 0.54 -10.37
N LEU A 8 -1.11 -0.40 -9.77
CA LEU A 8 -1.71 -0.16 -8.46
C LEU A 8 -0.65 0.17 -7.41
N ALA A 9 0.46 -0.54 -7.43
CA ALA A 9 1.57 -0.26 -6.50
C ALA A 9 2.09 1.16 -6.67
N GLU A 10 2.25 1.63 -7.90
CA GLU A 10 2.70 2.99 -8.18
C GLU A 10 1.69 4.04 -7.73
N GLN A 11 0.41 3.77 -7.93
CA GLN A 11 -0.65 4.68 -7.49
C GLN A 11 -0.67 4.80 -5.97
N ILE A 12 -0.52 3.69 -5.27
CA ILE A 12 -0.48 3.66 -3.80
C ILE A 12 0.77 4.35 -3.29
N HIS A 13 1.92 4.11 -3.93
CA HIS A 13 3.17 4.79 -3.59
C HIS A 13 2.98 6.31 -3.65
N ARG A 14 2.44 6.80 -4.75
CA ARG A 14 2.20 8.24 -4.90
C ARG A 14 1.25 8.78 -3.83
N ARG A 15 0.17 8.06 -3.55
CA ARG A 15 -0.81 8.47 -2.54
C ARG A 15 -0.17 8.57 -1.15
N LEU A 16 0.59 7.57 -0.75
CA LEU A 16 1.22 7.55 0.57
C LEU A 16 2.29 8.63 0.70
N ALA A 17 3.08 8.85 -0.33
CA ALA A 17 4.09 9.90 -0.32
C ALA A 17 3.45 11.29 -0.11
N GLU A 18 2.35 11.56 -0.79
CA GLU A 18 1.66 12.84 -0.68
C GLU A 18 0.95 13.02 0.67
N LYS A 19 0.27 11.97 1.14
CA LYS A 19 -0.54 12.06 2.36
C LYS A 19 0.28 12.04 3.64
N LEU A 20 1.35 11.24 3.67
CA LEU A 20 2.09 10.97 4.90
C LEU A 20 3.50 11.58 4.92
N HIS A 21 3.88 12.32 3.88
CA HIS A 21 5.18 13.00 3.81
C HIS A 21 6.33 12.06 4.15
N THR A 22 6.39 10.93 3.47
CA THR A 22 7.32 9.85 3.78
C THR A 22 8.78 10.23 3.56
N THR A 23 9.66 9.75 4.43
CA THR A 23 11.12 9.86 4.25
C THR A 23 11.69 8.58 3.65
N LEU A 24 10.98 7.46 3.81
CA LEU A 24 11.27 6.19 3.15
C LEU A 24 9.94 5.57 2.76
N LEU A 25 9.86 5.09 1.54
CA LEU A 25 8.64 4.44 1.07
C LEU A 25 8.97 3.44 -0.03
N GLU A 26 8.55 2.19 0.19
CA GLU A 26 8.66 1.13 -0.80
C GLU A 26 7.34 0.39 -0.84
N VAL A 27 6.77 0.24 -2.02
CA VAL A 27 5.53 -0.51 -2.23
C VAL A 27 5.83 -1.65 -3.18
N ILE A 28 5.65 -2.88 -2.69
CA ILE A 28 6.00 -4.09 -3.42
C ILE A 28 4.72 -4.87 -3.71
N ASP A 29 4.51 -5.24 -4.96
CA ASP A 29 3.39 -6.09 -5.35
C ASP A 29 3.81 -7.55 -5.15
N GLU A 30 3.18 -8.22 -4.18
CA GLU A 30 3.45 -9.61 -3.85
C GLU A 30 2.34 -10.55 -4.33
N SER A 31 1.46 -10.07 -5.20
CA SER A 31 0.31 -10.85 -5.66
C SER A 31 0.68 -12.19 -6.27
N HIS A 32 1.81 -12.25 -6.95
CA HIS A 32 2.30 -13.49 -7.57
C HIS A 32 2.62 -14.58 -6.55
N LEU A 33 2.92 -14.21 -5.31
CA LEU A 33 3.19 -15.18 -4.24
C LEU A 33 1.90 -15.87 -3.76
N HIS A 34 0.75 -15.31 -4.11
CA HIS A 34 -0.56 -15.78 -3.68
C HIS A 34 -1.38 -16.34 -4.86
N ALA A 35 -0.76 -16.52 -6.01
CA ALA A 35 -1.44 -17.05 -7.20
C ALA A 35 -2.07 -18.41 -6.89
N GLY A 36 -3.35 -18.57 -7.22
CA GLY A 36 -4.10 -19.78 -6.94
C GLY A 36 -4.74 -19.85 -5.57
N HIS A 37 -4.42 -18.91 -4.66
CA HIS A 37 -5.02 -18.84 -3.33
C HIS A 37 -6.27 -17.98 -3.33
N ALA A 38 -7.11 -18.13 -2.30
CA ALA A 38 -8.28 -17.28 -2.13
C ALA A 38 -7.85 -15.81 -2.06
N GLY A 39 -8.55 -14.94 -2.79
CA GLY A 39 -8.22 -13.53 -2.86
C GLY A 39 -7.16 -13.18 -3.91
N ALA A 40 -6.59 -14.17 -4.59
CA ALA A 40 -5.62 -13.91 -5.64
C ALA A 40 -6.28 -13.27 -6.86
N SER A 41 -5.58 -12.32 -7.48
CA SER A 41 -6.01 -11.67 -8.71
C SER A 41 -5.82 -12.63 -9.90
N PRO A 42 -6.74 -12.64 -10.89
CA PRO A 42 -6.54 -13.43 -12.10
C PRO A 42 -5.27 -13.06 -12.87
N THR A 43 -4.81 -11.81 -12.76
CA THR A 43 -3.61 -11.35 -13.43
C THR A 43 -2.34 -11.59 -12.60
N GLY A 44 -2.50 -11.99 -11.34
CA GLY A 44 -1.38 -12.11 -10.41
C GLY A 44 -0.83 -10.77 -9.92
N LEU A 45 -1.57 -9.67 -10.17
CA LEU A 45 -1.13 -8.32 -9.77
C LEU A 45 -2.25 -7.60 -9.04
N GLY A 46 -1.88 -6.68 -8.14
CA GLY A 46 -2.81 -5.75 -7.52
C GLY A 46 -3.69 -6.32 -6.42
N SER A 47 -3.47 -7.55 -5.96
CA SER A 47 -4.30 -8.13 -4.89
C SER A 47 -3.60 -8.12 -3.53
N HIS A 48 -2.28 -8.25 -3.48
CA HIS A 48 -1.50 -8.32 -2.25
C HIS A 48 -0.28 -7.42 -2.37
N LEU A 49 -0.22 -6.39 -1.56
CA LEU A 49 0.88 -5.43 -1.56
C LEU A 49 1.56 -5.40 -0.20
N ARG A 50 2.86 -5.08 -0.21
CA ARG A 50 3.64 -4.82 1.00
C ARG A 50 4.15 -3.39 0.95
N VAL A 51 3.98 -2.66 2.05
CA VAL A 51 4.44 -1.28 2.19
C VAL A 51 5.48 -1.23 3.29
N LYS A 52 6.66 -0.70 2.95
CA LYS A 52 7.69 -0.35 3.93
C LYS A 52 7.74 1.16 3.99
N ILE A 53 7.53 1.74 5.16
CA ILE A 53 7.27 3.17 5.27
C ILE A 53 7.89 3.77 6.53
N ALA A 54 8.48 4.95 6.36
CA ALA A 54 8.92 5.80 7.46
C ALA A 54 8.41 7.21 7.21
N SER A 55 7.96 7.87 8.27
CA SER A 55 7.43 9.23 8.18
C SER A 55 7.65 9.94 9.51
N PRO A 56 8.00 11.25 9.49
CA PRO A 56 8.07 12.02 10.72
C PRO A 56 6.71 12.13 11.43
N LEU A 57 5.60 11.91 10.73
CA LEU A 57 4.27 11.92 11.34
C LEU A 57 4.07 10.76 12.30
N PHE A 58 4.89 9.72 12.21
CA PHE A 58 4.78 8.53 13.08
C PHE A 58 5.45 8.69 14.44
N THR A 59 6.25 9.74 14.64
CA THR A 59 7.08 9.90 15.85
C THR A 59 6.26 9.99 17.13
N THR A 60 5.07 10.60 17.07
CA THR A 60 4.27 10.90 18.25
C THR A 60 3.00 10.05 18.36
N VAL A 61 2.85 9.09 17.51
CA VAL A 61 1.64 8.24 17.49
C VAL A 61 1.98 6.79 17.79
N SER A 62 1.00 6.05 18.31
CA SER A 62 1.15 4.64 18.65
C SER A 62 1.32 3.78 17.39
N ARG A 63 1.78 2.53 17.59
CA ARG A 63 1.91 1.58 16.49
C ARG A 63 0.57 1.37 15.77
N VAL A 64 -0.51 1.23 16.52
CA VAL A 64 -1.84 1.04 15.94
C VAL A 64 -2.24 2.26 15.10
N GLN A 65 -1.98 3.47 15.60
CA GLN A 65 -2.31 4.68 14.87
C GLN A 65 -1.46 4.86 13.61
N ARG A 66 -0.20 4.43 13.63
CA ARG A 66 0.65 4.44 12.43
C ARG A 66 0.04 3.58 11.33
N HIS A 67 -0.38 2.37 11.67
CA HIS A 67 -1.02 1.47 10.72
C HIS A 67 -2.34 2.06 10.21
N ARG A 68 -3.13 2.68 11.08
CA ARG A 68 -4.38 3.33 10.67
C ARG A 68 -4.15 4.46 9.69
N LEU A 69 -3.13 5.27 9.91
CA LEU A 69 -2.81 6.36 9.00
C LEU A 69 -2.52 5.83 7.60
N VAL A 70 -1.79 4.71 7.50
CA VAL A 70 -1.51 4.09 6.22
C VAL A 70 -2.81 3.54 5.59
N TYR A 71 -3.58 2.75 6.34
CA TYR A 71 -4.82 2.17 5.83
C TYR A 71 -5.82 3.24 5.40
N ASP A 72 -6.02 4.28 6.21
CA ASP A 72 -6.97 5.34 5.89
C ASP A 72 -6.57 6.09 4.62
N SER A 73 -5.27 6.24 4.40
CA SER A 73 -4.76 6.92 3.21
C SER A 73 -5.07 6.17 1.90
N VAL A 74 -5.28 4.86 1.98
CA VAL A 74 -5.49 4.01 0.81
C VAL A 74 -6.80 3.23 0.86
N GLN A 75 -7.73 3.62 1.73
CA GLN A 75 -8.99 2.91 1.94
C GLN A 75 -9.78 2.70 0.64
N ASP A 76 -9.78 3.69 -0.23
CA ASP A 76 -10.46 3.61 -1.52
C ASP A 76 -9.91 2.47 -2.40
N PHE A 77 -8.60 2.23 -2.35
CA PHE A 77 -8.00 1.12 -3.09
C PHE A 77 -8.44 -0.23 -2.50
N ILE A 78 -8.53 -0.31 -1.18
CA ILE A 78 -9.01 -1.53 -0.51
C ILE A 78 -10.45 -1.80 -0.91
N ASP A 79 -11.29 -0.78 -0.91
CA ASP A 79 -12.70 -0.88 -1.29
C ASP A 79 -12.88 -1.31 -2.76
N GLN A 80 -11.90 -0.99 -3.61
CA GLN A 80 -11.95 -1.30 -5.03
C GLN A 80 -11.37 -2.68 -5.37
N GLY A 81 -10.90 -3.44 -4.41
CA GLY A 81 -10.48 -4.81 -4.64
C GLY A 81 -9.11 -5.23 -4.17
N LEU A 82 -8.32 -4.32 -3.57
CA LEU A 82 -7.06 -4.72 -2.94
C LEU A 82 -7.37 -5.66 -1.78
N HIS A 83 -6.95 -6.92 -1.90
CA HIS A 83 -7.32 -7.96 -0.93
C HIS A 83 -6.55 -7.84 0.38
N ALA A 84 -5.26 -7.59 0.32
CA ALA A 84 -4.41 -7.54 1.51
C ALA A 84 -3.31 -6.50 1.35
N LEU A 85 -3.00 -5.83 2.45
CA LEU A 85 -1.94 -4.85 2.54
C LEU A 85 -1.11 -5.12 3.78
N ALA A 86 0.14 -5.56 3.59
CA ALA A 86 1.09 -5.74 4.68
C ALA A 86 1.86 -4.44 4.89
N ILE A 87 1.94 -3.98 6.13
CA ILE A 87 2.58 -2.70 6.45
C ILE A 87 3.75 -2.95 7.40
N GLU A 88 4.93 -2.49 7.00
CA GLU A 88 6.11 -2.47 7.84
C GLU A 88 6.50 -1.02 8.09
N VAL A 89 6.32 -0.55 9.31
CA VAL A 89 6.76 0.78 9.74
C VAL A 89 8.21 0.69 10.18
N ILE A 90 9.04 1.47 9.54
CA ILE A 90 10.48 1.46 9.78
C ILE A 90 10.88 2.60 10.70
#